data_60f4a4e3baa77df285609e110b76e721
#
_entry.id   60f4a4e3baa77df285609e110b76e721
#
_cell.length_a   1.000
_cell.length_b   1.000
_cell.length_c   1.000
_cell.angle_alpha   90.00
_cell.angle_beta   90.00
_cell.angle_gamma   90.00
#
_symmetry.space_group_name_H-M   'P 1'
#
loop_
_entity.id
_entity.type
_entity.pdbx_description
1 polymer ?
#
loop_
_entity_poly.entity_id
_entity_poly.type
_entity_poly.pdbx_seq_one_letter_code
_entity_poly.pdbx_strand_id
1 'polypeptide(L)'
;MSPVYRLLALMTWSAFCVLLLGLLKIFLVKTANRLPLIYHAGVLKIFSLKITQLGSMRSDRPTLFISNHISYLDIFVLGAVIDGSFVAKAEVSKWPIVGFMAKLQRTIFIERQRRSSTGEQRNMLQLRLEESDNVILFPEGTSHDGARVLSFKSALFAAAEREIDGSPVMIQPVSIAYTTMDGLPLTRAQRSTVAWYGDMSLLPHIIQFLKASRTGVTLKFHEPTSIKEHQNRRKLASFCYQVVADGVQDVIYDRNPAANHSLAHTGYNQSKP
;
A
#
# COMPACT_ATOMS: atom_id res chain seq x y z
N MET A 1 -16.28 13.02 -15.29
CA MET A 1 -15.22 14.00 -15.70
C MET A 1 -14.39 13.38 -16.80
N SER A 2 -13.96 14.16 -17.82
CA SER A 2 -13.09 13.62 -18.86
C SER A 2 -11.68 13.31 -18.31
N PRO A 3 -10.92 12.38 -18.92
CA PRO A 3 -9.55 12.06 -18.50
C PRO A 3 -8.63 13.30 -18.49
N VAL A 4 -8.82 14.23 -19.40
CA VAL A 4 -8.04 15.47 -19.50
C VAL A 4 -8.24 16.34 -18.25
N TYR A 5 -9.49 16.54 -17.84
CA TYR A 5 -9.77 17.31 -16.61
C TYR A 5 -9.20 16.65 -15.35
N ARG A 6 -9.26 15.31 -15.25
CA ARG A 6 -8.65 14.59 -14.13
C ARG A 6 -7.13 14.73 -14.13
N LEU A 7 -6.49 14.68 -15.30
CA LEU A 7 -5.05 14.87 -15.42
C LEU A 7 -4.65 16.29 -14.99
N LEU A 8 -5.38 17.32 -15.47
CA LEU A 8 -5.16 18.71 -15.05
C LEU A 8 -5.36 18.88 -13.55
N ALA A 9 -6.42 18.30 -12.99
CA ALA A 9 -6.68 18.31 -11.56
C ALA A 9 -5.56 17.65 -10.76
N LEU A 10 -5.01 16.51 -11.24
CA LEU A 10 -3.87 15.84 -10.62
C LEU A 10 -2.62 16.73 -10.63
N MET A 11 -2.31 17.37 -11.75
CA MET A 11 -1.16 18.28 -11.87
C MET A 11 -1.31 19.48 -10.93
N THR A 12 -2.48 20.14 -10.93
CA THR A 12 -2.76 21.29 -10.06
C THR A 12 -2.69 20.90 -8.59
N TRP A 13 -3.31 19.78 -8.19
CA TRP A 13 -3.26 19.25 -6.84
C TRP A 13 -1.83 18.91 -6.39
N SER A 14 -1.06 18.28 -7.26
CA SER A 14 0.35 17.96 -6.99
C SER A 14 1.19 19.21 -6.80
N ALA A 15 1.06 20.21 -7.70
CA ALA A 15 1.78 21.48 -7.59
C ALA A 15 1.40 22.24 -6.29
N PHE A 16 0.12 22.29 -5.96
CA PHE A 16 -0.37 22.90 -4.71
C PHE A 16 0.24 22.22 -3.48
N CYS A 17 0.20 20.88 -3.41
CA CYS A 17 0.76 20.13 -2.28
C CYS A 17 2.29 20.27 -2.16
N VAL A 18 3.02 20.35 -3.27
CA VAL A 18 4.48 20.60 -3.27
C VAL A 18 4.80 21.97 -2.70
N LEU A 19 4.10 23.02 -3.14
CA LEU A 19 4.28 24.37 -2.62
C LEU A 19 3.92 24.45 -1.14
N LEU A 20 2.80 23.85 -0.75
CA LEU A 20 2.35 23.80 0.65
C LEU A 20 3.36 23.06 1.52
N LEU A 21 3.91 21.93 1.04
CA LEU A 21 4.94 21.17 1.75
C LEU A 21 6.19 22.03 1.99
N GLY A 22 6.63 22.79 0.98
CA GLY A 22 7.76 23.72 1.11
C GLY A 22 7.53 24.74 2.22
N LEU A 23 6.35 25.36 2.24
CA LEU A 23 5.97 26.33 3.28
C LEU A 23 5.88 25.68 4.67
N LEU A 24 5.23 24.53 4.78
CA LEU A 24 5.05 23.83 6.07
C LEU A 24 6.39 23.35 6.65
N LYS A 25 7.33 22.95 5.81
CA LYS A 25 8.68 22.54 6.29
C LYS A 25 9.46 23.69 6.94
N ILE A 26 9.17 24.94 6.58
CA ILE A 26 9.82 26.12 7.19
C ILE A 26 9.27 26.38 8.59
N PHE A 27 7.94 26.26 8.78
CA PHE A 27 7.29 26.74 9.99
C PHE A 27 6.68 25.63 10.86
N LEU A 28 6.27 24.49 10.26
CA LEU A 28 5.44 23.46 10.91
C LEU A 28 5.85 22.05 10.49
N VAL A 29 7.06 21.62 10.81
CA VAL A 29 7.64 20.33 10.38
C VAL A 29 6.75 19.13 10.70
N LYS A 30 6.14 19.08 11.91
CA LYS A 30 5.24 17.97 12.29
C LYS A 30 4.01 17.88 11.41
N THR A 31 3.42 19.04 11.04
CA THR A 31 2.27 19.10 10.13
C THR A 31 2.67 18.75 8.69
N ALA A 32 3.87 19.14 8.26
CA ALA A 32 4.44 18.78 6.97
C ALA A 32 4.50 17.26 6.77
N ASN A 33 4.82 16.52 7.82
CA ASN A 33 4.93 15.04 7.75
C ASN A 33 3.59 14.34 7.46
N ARG A 34 2.46 14.96 7.78
CA ARG A 34 1.11 14.42 7.47
C ARG A 34 0.58 14.81 6.09
N LEU A 35 1.25 15.73 5.41
CA LEU A 35 0.79 16.20 4.10
C LEU A 35 0.72 15.08 3.04
N PRO A 36 1.63 14.08 3.01
CA PRO A 36 1.50 12.93 2.09
C PRO A 36 0.17 12.20 2.21
N LEU A 37 -0.36 11.99 3.40
CA LEU A 37 -1.67 11.37 3.62
C LEU A 37 -2.79 12.16 2.93
N ILE A 38 -2.79 13.49 3.11
CA ILE A 38 -3.76 14.41 2.48
C ILE A 38 -3.59 14.41 0.96
N TYR A 39 -2.35 14.40 0.47
CA TYR A 39 -2.05 14.31 -0.94
C TYR A 39 -2.66 13.06 -1.57
N HIS A 40 -2.41 11.90 -0.99
CA HIS A 40 -2.95 10.62 -1.48
C HIS A 40 -4.48 10.59 -1.44
N ALA A 41 -5.10 11.07 -0.36
CA ALA A 41 -6.55 11.17 -0.27
C ALA A 41 -7.16 12.07 -1.37
N GLY A 42 -6.48 13.17 -1.71
CA GLY A 42 -6.85 14.03 -2.84
C GLY A 42 -6.73 13.31 -4.19
N VAL A 43 -5.64 12.56 -4.40
CA VAL A 43 -5.45 11.75 -5.62
C VAL A 43 -6.55 10.69 -5.76
N LEU A 44 -6.93 10.01 -4.68
CA LEU A 44 -8.03 9.05 -4.70
C LEU A 44 -9.36 9.67 -5.17
N LYS A 45 -9.66 10.90 -4.72
CA LYS A 45 -10.86 11.64 -5.17
C LYS A 45 -10.78 11.95 -6.67
N ILE A 46 -9.64 12.44 -7.15
CA ILE A 46 -9.41 12.76 -8.56
C ILE A 46 -9.54 11.49 -9.43
N PHE A 47 -8.98 10.38 -8.95
CA PHE A 47 -9.03 9.09 -9.63
C PHE A 47 -10.37 8.36 -9.47
N SER A 48 -11.26 8.88 -8.62
CA SER A 48 -12.53 8.23 -8.26
C SER A 48 -12.33 6.81 -7.72
N LEU A 49 -11.24 6.62 -6.96
CA LEU A 49 -10.96 5.40 -6.22
C LEU A 49 -11.71 5.42 -4.89
N LYS A 50 -12.50 4.37 -4.64
CA LYS A 50 -13.20 4.17 -3.37
C LYS A 50 -12.58 3.01 -2.61
N ILE A 51 -12.08 3.28 -1.41
CA ILE A 51 -11.55 2.24 -0.52
C ILE A 51 -12.67 1.64 0.31
N THR A 52 -12.69 0.30 0.39
CA THR A 52 -13.38 -0.47 1.41
C THR A 52 -12.32 -1.06 2.33
N GLN A 53 -12.40 -0.76 3.62
CA GLN A 53 -11.47 -1.29 4.61
C GLN A 53 -12.11 -2.44 5.38
N LEU A 54 -11.40 -3.56 5.51
CA LEU A 54 -11.74 -4.72 6.33
C LEU A 54 -10.63 -4.93 7.37
N GLY A 55 -11.01 -5.31 8.59
CA GLY A 55 -10.08 -5.42 9.70
C GLY A 55 -9.62 -4.08 10.24
N SER A 56 -8.76 -4.11 11.24
CA SER A 56 -8.27 -2.92 11.95
C SER A 56 -6.80 -2.68 11.68
N MET A 57 -6.46 -1.46 11.30
CA MET A 57 -5.07 -1.03 11.18
C MET A 57 -4.48 -0.82 12.57
N ARG A 58 -3.29 -1.37 12.81
CA ARG A 58 -2.55 -1.10 14.04
C ARG A 58 -2.00 0.32 14.03
N SER A 59 -2.13 1.02 15.16
CA SER A 59 -1.75 2.44 15.27
C SER A 59 -1.07 2.82 16.59
N ASP A 60 -0.84 1.84 17.48
CA ASP A 60 -0.28 2.07 18.81
C ASP A 60 1.25 2.18 18.82
N ARG A 61 1.91 1.73 17.77
CA ARG A 61 3.37 1.82 17.59
C ARG A 61 3.77 1.70 16.13
N PRO A 62 5.03 2.10 15.77
CA PRO A 62 5.56 1.96 14.43
C PRO A 62 5.44 0.51 13.93
N THR A 63 4.90 0.36 12.74
CA THR A 63 4.57 -0.95 12.17
C THR A 63 5.11 -1.07 10.75
N LEU A 64 5.67 -2.24 10.45
CA LEU A 64 6.03 -2.65 9.10
C LEU A 64 4.81 -3.29 8.42
N PHE A 65 4.14 -2.53 7.56
CA PHE A 65 3.03 -3.02 6.75
C PHE A 65 3.55 -3.77 5.54
N ILE A 66 3.07 -5.01 5.36
CA ILE A 66 3.49 -5.92 4.28
C ILE A 66 2.30 -6.14 3.34
N SER A 67 2.40 -5.71 2.09
CA SER A 67 1.30 -5.83 1.13
C SER A 67 1.73 -6.49 -0.18
N ASN A 68 0.78 -7.11 -0.88
CA ASN A 68 0.92 -7.45 -2.30
C ASN A 68 0.95 -6.18 -3.16
N HIS A 69 1.42 -6.29 -4.40
CA HIS A 69 1.64 -5.14 -5.30
C HIS A 69 1.08 -5.40 -6.70
N ILE A 70 0.13 -4.59 -7.11
CA ILE A 70 -0.58 -4.71 -8.38
C ILE A 70 -0.26 -3.55 -9.32
N SER A 71 -0.11 -2.34 -8.74
CA SER A 71 -0.03 -1.11 -9.53
C SER A 71 0.64 0.03 -8.77
N TYR A 72 1.08 1.08 -9.48
CA TYR A 72 1.40 2.37 -8.86
C TYR A 72 0.21 2.97 -8.08
N LEU A 73 -1.01 2.55 -8.40
CA LEU A 73 -2.23 2.98 -7.69
C LEU A 73 -2.21 2.54 -6.21
N ASP A 74 -1.54 1.43 -5.89
CA ASP A 74 -1.42 0.91 -4.51
C ASP A 74 -0.74 1.92 -3.59
N ILE A 75 0.20 2.71 -4.14
CA ILE A 75 0.89 3.79 -3.43
C ILE A 75 -0.13 4.84 -2.93
N PHE A 76 -1.06 5.25 -3.81
CA PHE A 76 -2.08 6.21 -3.43
C PHE A 76 -3.11 5.62 -2.48
N VAL A 77 -3.48 4.35 -2.67
CA VAL A 77 -4.46 3.65 -1.84
C VAL A 77 -3.94 3.45 -0.42
N LEU A 78 -2.76 2.85 -0.28
CA LEU A 78 -2.16 2.62 1.04
C LEU A 78 -1.72 3.93 1.70
N GLY A 79 -1.14 4.87 0.93
CA GLY A 79 -0.71 6.16 1.45
C GLY A 79 -1.84 7.10 1.88
N ALA A 80 -3.08 6.85 1.44
CA ALA A 80 -4.25 7.57 1.93
C ALA A 80 -4.79 7.04 3.28
N VAL A 81 -4.35 5.85 3.70
CA VAL A 81 -4.82 5.18 4.93
C VAL A 81 -3.70 5.05 5.94
N ILE A 82 -2.49 4.75 5.49
CA ILE A 82 -1.32 4.53 6.35
C ILE A 82 -0.41 5.75 6.27
N ASP A 83 -0.25 6.46 7.39
CA ASP A 83 0.79 7.49 7.52
C ASP A 83 2.15 6.79 7.69
N GLY A 84 2.95 6.76 6.62
CA GLY A 84 4.21 6.02 6.61
C GLY A 84 5.05 6.22 5.35
N SER A 85 6.25 5.66 5.37
CA SER A 85 7.22 5.72 4.28
C SER A 85 7.18 4.46 3.43
N PHE A 86 7.13 4.60 2.12
CA PHE A 86 7.21 3.45 1.19
C PHE A 86 8.64 3.00 0.97
N VAL A 87 8.79 1.74 0.58
CA VAL A 87 10.06 1.16 0.12
C VAL A 87 10.01 0.94 -1.38
N ALA A 88 10.91 1.57 -2.12
CA ALA A 88 10.98 1.50 -3.57
C ALA A 88 12.38 1.07 -4.06
N LYS A 89 12.48 0.67 -5.34
CA LYS A 89 13.75 0.40 -6.01
C LYS A 89 14.54 1.71 -6.19
N ALA A 90 15.87 1.67 -6.04
CA ALA A 90 16.74 2.83 -6.19
C ALA A 90 16.58 3.54 -7.55
N GLU A 91 16.31 2.79 -8.61
CA GLU A 91 16.10 3.32 -9.96
C GLU A 91 14.90 4.29 -10.03
N VAL A 92 13.86 4.07 -9.22
CA VAL A 92 12.67 4.95 -9.16
C VAL A 92 13.05 6.36 -8.72
N SER A 93 14.08 6.52 -7.89
CA SER A 93 14.56 7.84 -7.45
C SER A 93 15.05 8.74 -8.59
N LYS A 94 15.39 8.13 -9.74
CA LYS A 94 15.92 8.80 -10.94
C LYS A 94 14.81 9.15 -11.93
N TRP A 95 13.59 8.66 -11.74
CA TRP A 95 12.48 8.95 -12.65
C TRP A 95 12.06 10.42 -12.48
N PRO A 96 11.93 11.17 -13.57
CA PRO A 96 11.39 12.53 -13.52
C PRO A 96 10.02 12.54 -12.83
N ILE A 97 9.72 13.58 -12.06
CA ILE A 97 8.46 13.77 -11.35
C ILE A 97 8.22 12.67 -10.29
N VAL A 98 8.12 11.39 -10.68
CA VAL A 98 7.83 10.27 -9.76
C VAL A 98 8.90 10.15 -8.68
N GLY A 99 10.19 10.17 -9.05
CA GLY A 99 11.30 10.13 -8.09
C GLY A 99 11.33 11.36 -7.19
N PHE A 100 11.02 12.54 -7.72
CA PHE A 100 10.88 13.75 -6.91
C PHE A 100 9.74 13.64 -5.89
N MET A 101 8.55 13.23 -6.32
CA MET A 101 7.40 13.04 -5.44
C MET A 101 7.66 11.96 -4.37
N ALA A 102 8.31 10.87 -4.76
CA ALA A 102 8.69 9.81 -3.83
C ALA A 102 9.68 10.30 -2.76
N LYS A 103 10.64 11.16 -3.11
CA LYS A 103 11.56 11.80 -2.14
C LYS A 103 10.80 12.71 -1.18
N LEU A 104 9.84 13.49 -1.67
CA LEU A 104 9.00 14.34 -0.81
C LEU A 104 8.20 13.54 0.20
N GLN A 105 7.79 12.32 -0.16
CA GLN A 105 7.06 11.37 0.68
C GLN A 105 8.00 10.56 1.59
N ARG A 106 9.28 10.89 1.66
CA ARG A 106 10.29 10.20 2.47
C ARG A 106 10.48 8.71 2.09
N THR A 107 10.20 8.33 0.83
CA THR A 107 10.38 6.97 0.33
C THR A 107 11.80 6.47 0.56
N ILE A 108 11.93 5.25 1.05
CA ILE A 108 13.20 4.57 1.26
C ILE A 108 13.59 3.87 -0.04
N PHE A 109 14.71 4.26 -0.63
CA PHE A 109 15.20 3.68 -1.88
C PHE A 109 16.23 2.59 -1.60
N ILE A 110 15.99 1.37 -2.11
CA ILE A 110 16.86 0.22 -1.89
C ILE A 110 17.47 -0.31 -3.19
N GLU A 111 18.77 -0.61 -3.18
CA GLU A 111 19.46 -1.30 -4.26
C GLU A 111 19.36 -2.81 -4.05
N ARG A 112 18.58 -3.51 -4.88
CA ARG A 112 18.32 -4.95 -4.72
C ARG A 112 19.41 -5.85 -5.28
N GLN A 113 20.29 -5.33 -6.12
CA GLN A 113 21.30 -6.13 -6.86
C GLN A 113 22.63 -6.28 -6.11
N ARG A 114 22.95 -5.46 -5.14
CA ARG A 114 24.21 -5.54 -4.37
C ARG A 114 24.00 -6.31 -3.07
N ARG A 115 24.58 -7.50 -2.95
CA ARG A 115 24.61 -8.26 -1.68
C ARG A 115 25.25 -7.48 -0.52
N SER A 116 26.20 -6.59 -0.83
CA SER A 116 26.86 -5.71 0.15
C SER A 116 25.96 -4.62 0.74
N SER A 117 24.89 -4.23 0.06
CA SER A 117 23.96 -3.18 0.51
C SER A 117 22.87 -3.68 1.47
N THR A 118 22.78 -4.98 1.73
CA THR A 118 21.74 -5.56 2.60
C THR A 118 21.80 -5.01 4.02
N GLY A 119 23.00 -4.69 4.52
CA GLY A 119 23.19 -4.07 5.83
C GLY A 119 22.68 -2.63 5.88
N GLU A 120 23.02 -1.82 4.89
CA GLU A 120 22.58 -0.42 4.79
C GLU A 120 21.07 -0.30 4.61
N GLN A 121 20.50 -1.13 3.74
CA GLN A 121 19.06 -1.17 3.50
C GLN A 121 18.28 -1.54 4.76
N ARG A 122 18.75 -2.55 5.50
CA ARG A 122 18.20 -2.94 6.79
C ARG A 122 18.27 -1.79 7.78
N ASN A 123 19.41 -1.09 7.85
CA ASN A 123 19.59 0.04 8.75
C ASN A 123 18.65 1.20 8.39
N MET A 124 18.43 1.49 7.11
CA MET A 124 17.51 2.55 6.67
C MET A 124 16.05 2.26 7.07
N LEU A 125 15.59 1.01 6.90
CA LEU A 125 14.25 0.60 7.31
C LEU A 125 14.10 0.70 8.83
N GLN A 126 15.12 0.25 9.57
CA GLN A 126 15.16 0.30 11.02
C GLN A 126 15.11 1.74 11.54
N LEU A 127 15.96 2.63 11.01
CA LEU A 127 15.98 4.04 11.39
C LEU A 127 14.60 4.70 11.23
N ARG A 128 13.84 4.37 10.18
CA ARG A 128 12.48 4.89 9.98
C ARG A 128 11.52 4.42 11.07
N LEU A 129 11.58 3.15 11.41
CA LEU A 129 10.75 2.60 12.49
C LEU A 129 11.14 3.18 13.86
N GLU A 130 12.45 3.41 14.10
CA GLU A 130 12.97 4.08 15.31
C GLU A 130 12.53 5.56 15.37
N GLU A 131 12.42 6.24 14.23
CA GLU A 131 11.85 7.59 14.13
C GLU A 131 10.32 7.64 14.33
N SER A 132 9.72 6.53 14.76
CA SER A 132 8.27 6.38 14.94
C SER A 132 7.46 6.47 13.66
N ASP A 133 8.07 6.21 12.50
CA ASP A 133 7.37 6.12 11.23
C ASP A 133 6.89 4.70 10.93
N ASN A 134 5.72 4.56 10.35
CA ASN A 134 5.34 3.32 9.71
C ASN A 134 6.10 3.12 8.40
N VAL A 135 6.33 1.86 8.04
CA VAL A 135 6.97 1.49 6.77
C VAL A 135 6.04 0.59 5.97
N ILE A 136 5.86 0.89 4.69
CA ILE A 136 5.04 0.10 3.77
C ILE A 136 5.95 -0.60 2.77
N LEU A 137 5.89 -1.92 2.74
CA LEU A 137 6.77 -2.76 1.94
C LEU A 137 5.96 -3.70 1.04
N PHE A 138 6.36 -3.78 -0.24
CA PHE A 138 5.88 -4.74 -1.21
C PHE A 138 6.95 -5.84 -1.43
N PRO A 139 6.92 -6.95 -0.68
CA PRO A 139 8.00 -7.91 -0.72
C PRO A 139 8.01 -8.81 -1.97
N GLU A 140 7.00 -8.72 -2.83
CA GLU A 140 7.04 -9.30 -4.17
C GLU A 140 8.18 -8.70 -5.02
N GLY A 141 8.47 -7.44 -4.78
CA GLY A 141 9.54 -6.73 -5.45
C GLY A 141 9.23 -6.32 -6.88
N THR A 142 8.04 -6.57 -7.36
CA THR A 142 7.50 -6.12 -8.63
C THR A 142 5.99 -6.10 -8.53
N SER A 143 5.33 -5.31 -9.37
CA SER A 143 3.89 -5.39 -9.58
C SER A 143 3.55 -6.50 -10.58
N HIS A 144 2.30 -6.96 -10.57
CA HIS A 144 1.78 -8.00 -11.46
C HIS A 144 0.30 -7.79 -11.79
N ASP A 145 -0.32 -8.71 -12.52
CA ASP A 145 -1.69 -8.60 -13.05
C ASP A 145 -2.81 -8.66 -12.00
N GLY A 146 -2.48 -8.85 -10.72
CA GLY A 146 -3.44 -8.98 -9.63
C GLY A 146 -4.26 -10.27 -9.62
N ALA A 147 -3.94 -11.24 -10.47
CA ALA A 147 -4.64 -12.54 -10.49
C ALA A 147 -4.26 -13.44 -9.31
N ARG A 148 -3.05 -13.26 -8.81
CA ARG A 148 -2.49 -14.01 -7.66
C ARG A 148 -1.45 -13.13 -6.97
N VAL A 149 -1.08 -13.45 -5.75
CA VAL A 149 0.06 -12.85 -5.05
C VAL A 149 1.34 -13.61 -5.45
N LEU A 150 2.41 -12.89 -5.72
CA LEU A 150 3.73 -13.50 -5.98
C LEU A 150 4.43 -13.80 -4.65
N SER A 151 5.38 -14.75 -4.68
CA SER A 151 6.11 -15.15 -3.48
C SER A 151 6.90 -13.97 -2.87
N PHE A 152 6.86 -13.86 -1.54
CA PHE A 152 7.54 -12.80 -0.82
C PHE A 152 9.03 -13.09 -0.66
N LYS A 153 9.86 -12.09 -0.97
CA LYS A 153 11.32 -12.18 -0.85
C LYS A 153 11.73 -12.02 0.61
N SER A 154 12.12 -13.11 1.27
CA SER A 154 12.49 -13.12 2.69
C SER A 154 13.66 -12.17 3.04
N ALA A 155 14.52 -11.82 2.08
CA ALA A 155 15.58 -10.83 2.29
C ALA A 155 15.03 -9.45 2.66
N LEU A 156 13.83 -9.08 2.20
CA LEU A 156 13.18 -7.81 2.50
C LEU A 156 12.61 -7.74 3.94
N PHE A 157 12.55 -8.88 4.63
CA PHE A 157 12.14 -8.96 6.03
C PHE A 157 13.32 -8.83 7.00
N ALA A 158 14.51 -8.46 6.53
CA ALA A 158 15.71 -8.36 7.39
C ALA A 158 15.56 -7.31 8.51
N ALA A 159 14.77 -6.26 8.30
CA ALA A 159 14.47 -5.28 9.35
C ALA A 159 13.64 -5.86 10.50
N ALA A 160 12.87 -6.91 10.24
CA ALA A 160 12.06 -7.58 11.26
C ALA A 160 12.89 -8.38 12.29
N GLU A 161 14.16 -8.68 11.98
CA GLU A 161 15.09 -9.39 12.87
C GLU A 161 15.66 -8.49 13.99
N ARG A 162 15.31 -7.21 14.00
CA ARG A 162 15.76 -6.23 14.99
C ARG A 162 14.68 -5.93 16.02
N GLU A 163 15.10 -5.38 17.13
CA GLU A 163 14.22 -4.80 18.15
C GLU A 163 14.31 -3.27 18.11
N ILE A 164 13.20 -2.63 18.42
CA ILE A 164 13.09 -1.17 18.58
C ILE A 164 12.66 -0.96 20.03
N ASP A 165 13.45 -0.21 20.80
CA ASP A 165 13.23 0.04 22.23
C ASP A 165 12.98 -1.26 23.03
N GLY A 166 13.79 -2.31 22.73
CA GLY A 166 13.69 -3.62 23.39
C GLY A 166 12.46 -4.45 23.01
N SER A 167 11.68 -4.00 22.02
CA SER A 167 10.51 -4.71 21.52
C SER A 167 10.71 -5.18 20.08
N PRO A 168 10.17 -6.34 19.69
CA PRO A 168 10.25 -6.81 18.31
C PRO A 168 9.52 -5.85 17.37
N VAL A 169 10.04 -5.69 16.14
CA VAL A 169 9.35 -4.95 15.10
C VAL A 169 7.97 -5.58 14.85
N MET A 170 6.94 -4.76 14.92
CA MET A 170 5.58 -5.17 14.62
C MET A 170 5.37 -5.21 13.12
N ILE A 171 4.73 -6.28 12.65
CA ILE A 171 4.45 -6.51 11.23
C ILE A 171 2.96 -6.70 11.07
N GLN A 172 2.36 -5.97 10.15
CA GLN A 172 0.95 -6.18 9.83
C GLN A 172 0.79 -6.49 8.34
N PRO A 173 0.34 -7.72 7.97
CA PRO A 173 0.00 -8.06 6.61
C PRO A 173 -1.26 -7.31 6.15
N VAL A 174 -1.25 -6.87 4.88
CA VAL A 174 -2.36 -6.14 4.26
C VAL A 174 -2.61 -6.71 2.87
N SER A 175 -3.82 -7.16 2.60
CA SER A 175 -4.24 -7.56 1.25
C SER A 175 -4.88 -6.38 0.54
N ILE A 176 -4.42 -6.10 -0.69
CA ILE A 176 -5.02 -5.12 -1.57
C ILE A 176 -5.63 -5.83 -2.79
N ALA A 177 -6.89 -5.52 -3.10
CA ALA A 177 -7.58 -6.07 -4.27
C ALA A 177 -8.50 -5.02 -4.90
N TYR A 178 -8.39 -4.83 -6.22
CA TYR A 178 -9.33 -4.03 -6.99
C TYR A 178 -10.55 -4.89 -7.31
N THR A 179 -11.71 -4.47 -6.86
CA THR A 179 -12.93 -5.30 -6.81
C THR A 179 -14.01 -4.88 -7.80
N THR A 180 -14.11 -3.57 -8.07
CA THR A 180 -15.16 -3.06 -8.96
C THR A 180 -14.62 -1.99 -9.92
N MET A 181 -15.24 -1.89 -11.09
CA MET A 181 -15.04 -0.81 -12.05
C MET A 181 -16.40 -0.37 -12.58
N ASP A 182 -16.64 0.96 -12.58
CA ASP A 182 -17.89 1.58 -13.04
C ASP A 182 -19.15 1.00 -12.35
N GLY A 183 -19.00 0.58 -11.09
CA GLY A 183 -20.07 0.03 -10.26
C GLY A 183 -20.32 -1.48 -10.44
N LEU A 184 -19.60 -2.14 -11.35
CA LEU A 184 -19.70 -3.57 -11.60
C LEU A 184 -18.47 -4.32 -11.06
N PRO A 185 -18.56 -5.61 -10.75
CA PRO A 185 -17.42 -6.44 -10.40
C PRO A 185 -16.33 -6.39 -11.48
N LEU A 186 -15.08 -6.23 -11.07
CA LEU A 186 -13.94 -6.16 -11.98
C LEU A 186 -13.76 -7.49 -12.71
N THR A 187 -13.88 -7.47 -14.04
CA THR A 187 -13.68 -8.66 -14.87
C THR A 187 -12.19 -8.93 -15.13
N ARG A 188 -11.86 -10.17 -15.54
CA ARG A 188 -10.49 -10.53 -15.91
C ARG A 188 -9.94 -9.63 -17.04
N ALA A 189 -10.77 -9.28 -18.03
CA ALA A 189 -10.36 -8.42 -19.13
C ALA A 189 -10.04 -6.97 -18.70
N GLN A 190 -10.69 -6.49 -17.63
CA GLN A 190 -10.49 -5.14 -17.11
C GLN A 190 -9.31 -5.04 -16.13
N ARG A 191 -8.71 -6.16 -15.69
CA ARG A 191 -7.58 -6.14 -14.73
C ARG A 191 -6.41 -5.29 -15.23
N SER A 192 -6.08 -5.36 -16.52
CA SER A 192 -5.02 -4.54 -17.11
C SER A 192 -5.29 -3.03 -17.11
N THR A 193 -6.50 -2.59 -16.76
CA THR A 193 -6.81 -1.17 -16.58
C THR A 193 -6.39 -0.67 -15.20
N VAL A 194 -6.38 -1.53 -14.18
CA VAL A 194 -5.95 -1.19 -12.82
C VAL A 194 -4.53 -1.68 -12.53
N ALA A 195 -4.15 -2.85 -13.04
CA ALA A 195 -2.84 -3.44 -12.84
C ALA A 195 -1.81 -2.83 -13.80
N TRP A 196 -0.68 -2.42 -13.25
CA TRP A 196 0.45 -1.89 -14.03
C TRP A 196 1.69 -2.73 -13.75
N TYR A 197 2.17 -3.46 -14.77
CA TYR A 197 3.25 -4.44 -14.61
C TYR A 197 4.00 -4.67 -15.93
N GLY A 198 5.14 -5.36 -15.85
CA GLY A 198 5.97 -5.68 -17.01
C GLY A 198 6.49 -4.40 -17.69
N ASP A 199 6.39 -4.36 -19.02
CA ASP A 199 6.87 -3.26 -19.86
C ASP A 199 5.80 -2.21 -20.16
N MET A 200 4.72 -2.18 -19.39
CA MET A 200 3.65 -1.19 -19.58
C MET A 200 4.17 0.23 -19.36
N SER A 201 3.95 1.10 -20.36
CA SER A 201 4.27 2.52 -20.25
C SER A 201 3.33 3.22 -19.27
N LEU A 202 3.89 3.98 -18.31
CA LEU A 202 3.13 4.59 -17.22
C LEU A 202 2.08 5.60 -17.70
N LEU A 203 2.45 6.55 -18.55
CA LEU A 203 1.55 7.62 -18.97
C LEU A 203 0.34 7.12 -19.79
N PRO A 204 0.50 6.26 -20.80
CA PRO A 204 -0.64 5.65 -21.49
C PRO A 204 -1.57 4.89 -20.54
N HIS A 205 -1.01 4.16 -19.56
CA HIS A 205 -1.80 3.44 -18.57
C HIS A 205 -2.61 4.40 -17.67
N ILE A 206 -2.00 5.49 -17.19
CA ILE A 206 -2.72 6.51 -16.40
C ILE A 206 -3.90 7.07 -17.22
N ILE A 207 -3.68 7.43 -18.50
CA ILE A 207 -4.73 7.97 -19.35
C ILE A 207 -5.86 6.94 -19.57
N GLN A 208 -5.51 5.66 -19.73
CA GLN A 208 -6.50 4.59 -19.84
C GLN A 208 -7.29 4.41 -18.55
N PHE A 209 -6.62 4.38 -17.40
CA PHE A 209 -7.26 4.26 -16.10
C PHE A 209 -8.22 5.42 -15.81
N LEU A 210 -7.85 6.65 -16.17
CA LEU A 210 -8.69 7.84 -15.98
C LEU A 210 -9.97 7.85 -16.81
N LYS A 211 -10.16 6.93 -17.76
CA LYS A 211 -11.43 6.74 -18.48
C LYS A 211 -12.48 6.05 -17.61
N ALA A 212 -12.08 5.23 -16.63
CA ALA A 212 -13.02 4.62 -15.71
C ALA A 212 -13.70 5.72 -14.84
N SER A 213 -15.00 5.62 -14.65
CA SER A 213 -15.76 6.61 -13.90
C SER A 213 -15.57 6.44 -12.39
N ARG A 214 -15.42 5.19 -11.94
CA ARG A 214 -15.24 4.82 -10.52
C ARG A 214 -14.57 3.45 -10.41
N THR A 215 -13.63 3.33 -9.50
CA THR A 215 -12.95 2.06 -9.22
C THR A 215 -13.01 1.77 -7.71
N GLY A 216 -13.44 0.57 -7.34
CA GLY A 216 -13.43 0.09 -5.96
C GLY A 216 -12.19 -0.73 -5.67
N VAL A 217 -11.60 -0.49 -4.51
CA VAL A 217 -10.46 -1.24 -3.98
C VAL A 217 -10.73 -1.62 -2.54
N THR A 218 -10.42 -2.86 -2.19
CA THR A 218 -10.54 -3.36 -0.81
C THR A 218 -9.15 -3.51 -0.20
N LEU A 219 -8.97 -2.94 0.98
CA LEU A 219 -7.84 -3.17 1.88
C LEU A 219 -8.30 -4.07 3.01
N LYS A 220 -7.69 -5.25 3.18
CA LYS A 220 -7.93 -6.14 4.31
C LYS A 220 -6.69 -6.15 5.20
N PHE A 221 -6.81 -5.53 6.38
CA PHE A 221 -5.79 -5.57 7.42
C PHE A 221 -5.94 -6.87 8.19
N HIS A 222 -4.85 -7.63 8.27
CA HIS A 222 -4.80 -8.89 9.01
C HIS A 222 -4.25 -8.66 10.41
N GLU A 223 -4.34 -9.68 11.27
CA GLU A 223 -3.78 -9.61 12.62
C GLU A 223 -2.27 -9.35 12.56
N PRO A 224 -1.78 -8.42 13.39
CA PRO A 224 -0.35 -8.14 13.50
C PRO A 224 0.41 -9.36 14.03
N THR A 225 1.68 -9.47 13.66
CA THR A 225 2.62 -10.50 14.11
C THR A 225 4.01 -9.92 14.30
N SER A 226 4.94 -10.71 14.80
CA SER A 226 6.35 -10.35 14.96
C SER A 226 7.27 -11.52 14.63
N ILE A 227 8.57 -11.25 14.48
CA ILE A 227 9.57 -12.31 14.24
C ILE A 227 9.61 -13.34 15.38
N LYS A 228 9.24 -12.94 16.62
CA LYS A 228 9.26 -13.83 17.79
C LYS A 228 8.22 -14.95 17.71
N GLU A 229 7.18 -14.77 16.91
CA GLU A 229 6.14 -15.79 16.65
C GLU A 229 6.55 -16.77 15.56
N HIS A 230 7.69 -16.51 14.91
CA HIS A 230 8.20 -17.33 13.81
C HIS A 230 9.67 -17.70 14.05
N GLN A 231 10.09 -18.85 13.56
CA GLN A 231 11.46 -19.35 13.77
C GLN A 231 12.55 -18.46 13.15
N ASN A 232 12.24 -17.82 12.02
CA ASN A 232 13.16 -16.97 11.27
C ASN A 232 12.38 -16.15 10.21
N ARG A 233 13.09 -15.20 9.57
CA ARG A 233 12.51 -14.34 8.53
C ARG A 233 11.95 -15.09 7.32
N ARG A 234 12.42 -16.29 7.00
CA ARG A 234 11.87 -17.09 5.89
C ARG A 234 10.47 -17.60 6.23
N LYS A 235 10.30 -18.12 7.45
CA LYS A 235 8.99 -18.57 7.96
C LYS A 235 8.02 -17.41 8.11
N LEU A 236 8.50 -16.27 8.63
CA LEU A 236 7.71 -15.04 8.70
C LEU A 236 7.26 -14.56 7.32
N ALA A 237 8.16 -14.53 6.33
CA ALA A 237 7.82 -14.14 4.95
C ALA A 237 6.80 -15.10 4.31
N SER A 238 6.95 -16.42 4.55
CA SER A 238 6.00 -17.42 4.08
C SER A 238 4.62 -17.26 4.74
N PHE A 239 4.58 -16.99 6.04
CA PHE A 239 3.35 -16.72 6.77
C PHE A 239 2.64 -15.47 6.21
N CYS A 240 3.36 -14.34 6.12
CA CYS A 240 2.80 -13.11 5.56
C CYS A 240 2.30 -13.29 4.13
N TYR A 241 3.05 -14.05 3.30
CA TYR A 241 2.62 -14.39 1.95
C TYR A 241 1.28 -15.14 1.95
N GLN A 242 1.17 -16.19 2.75
CA GLN A 242 -0.04 -17.02 2.80
C GLN A 242 -1.24 -16.19 3.26
N VAL A 243 -1.09 -15.44 4.35
CA VAL A 243 -2.16 -14.57 4.90
C VAL A 243 -2.62 -13.52 3.89
N VAL A 244 -1.67 -12.88 3.18
CA VAL A 244 -2.01 -11.88 2.16
C VAL A 244 -2.65 -12.54 0.94
N ALA A 245 -2.15 -13.69 0.49
CA ALA A 245 -2.70 -14.41 -0.65
C ALA A 245 -4.13 -14.90 -0.39
N ASP A 246 -4.38 -15.49 0.77
CA ASP A 246 -5.71 -15.93 1.19
C ASP A 246 -6.66 -14.72 1.30
N GLY A 247 -6.18 -13.62 1.90
CA GLY A 247 -6.97 -12.40 2.01
C GLY A 247 -7.33 -11.77 0.67
N VAL A 248 -6.45 -11.81 -0.33
CA VAL A 248 -6.76 -11.37 -1.70
C VAL A 248 -7.81 -12.28 -2.34
N GLN A 249 -7.71 -13.60 -2.14
CA GLN A 249 -8.68 -14.55 -2.67
C GLN A 249 -10.06 -14.35 -2.03
N ASP A 250 -10.13 -14.22 -0.70
CA ASP A 250 -11.39 -13.95 0.02
C ASP A 250 -12.08 -12.72 -0.55
N VAL A 251 -11.34 -11.62 -0.75
CA VAL A 251 -11.89 -10.36 -1.26
C VAL A 251 -12.37 -10.47 -2.72
N ILE A 252 -11.66 -11.23 -3.56
CA ILE A 252 -12.02 -11.39 -4.98
C ILE A 252 -13.21 -12.34 -5.16
N TYR A 253 -13.28 -13.42 -4.39
CA TYR A 253 -14.29 -14.46 -4.55
C TYR A 253 -15.52 -14.24 -3.67
N ASP A 254 -15.35 -13.61 -2.50
CA ASP A 254 -16.48 -13.18 -1.68
C ASP A 254 -17.10 -11.91 -2.29
N ARG A 255 -18.02 -12.15 -3.25
CA ARG A 255 -18.64 -11.09 -4.07
C ARG A 255 -19.46 -10.08 -3.28
N ASN A 256 -19.58 -10.26 -1.94
CA ASN A 256 -20.30 -9.31 -1.07
C ASN A 256 -19.79 -9.33 0.39
N PRO A 257 -18.56 -8.88 0.67
CA PRO A 257 -18.03 -8.87 2.04
C PRO A 257 -18.85 -7.99 3.01
N ALA A 258 -19.60 -7.03 2.50
CA ALA A 258 -20.49 -6.18 3.31
C ALA A 258 -21.82 -6.87 3.67
N ALA A 259 -22.33 -7.80 2.85
CA ALA A 259 -23.58 -8.51 3.12
C ALA A 259 -23.41 -9.61 4.19
N ASN A 260 -22.24 -10.26 4.24
CA ASN A 260 -21.97 -11.29 5.24
C ASN A 260 -21.78 -10.73 6.65
N HIS A 261 -21.31 -9.49 6.80
CA HIS A 261 -21.26 -8.84 8.12
C HIS A 261 -22.64 -8.49 8.69
N SER A 262 -23.66 -8.22 7.86
CA SER A 262 -25.02 -7.95 8.32
C SER A 262 -25.76 -9.23 8.74
N LEU A 263 -25.45 -10.38 8.14
CA LEU A 263 -26.07 -11.66 8.47
C LEU A 263 -25.49 -12.30 9.75
N ALA A 264 -24.25 -12.00 10.10
CA ALA A 264 -23.64 -12.50 11.35
C ALA A 264 -24.20 -11.82 12.60
N HIS A 265 -24.80 -10.63 12.50
CA HIS A 265 -25.42 -9.93 13.61
C HIS A 265 -26.93 -10.21 13.78
N THR A 266 -27.58 -10.84 12.81
CA THR A 266 -29.03 -11.18 12.90
C THR A 266 -29.32 -12.61 13.33
N GLY A 267 -28.30 -13.45 13.52
CA GLY A 267 -28.45 -14.90 13.80
C GLY A 267 -28.53 -15.30 15.28
N TYR A 268 -28.59 -14.37 16.25
CA TYR A 268 -28.62 -14.75 17.65
C TYR A 268 -29.80 -14.09 18.41
N ASN A 269 -31.00 -14.36 18.00
CA ASN A 269 -32.17 -14.20 18.89
C ASN A 269 -33.40 -14.93 18.38
N GLN A 270 -33.40 -16.25 18.47
CA GLN A 270 -34.68 -17.03 18.57
C GLN A 270 -34.39 -18.37 19.25
N SER A 271 -34.94 -18.52 20.36
CA SER A 271 -35.55 -19.69 20.99
C SER A 271 -35.16 -19.86 22.45
N LYS A 272 -36.16 -19.60 23.29
CA LYS A 272 -36.65 -20.66 24.18
C LYS A 272 -38.05 -20.30 24.65
N PRO A 273 -38.91 -21.31 24.70
CA PRO A 273 -40.20 -21.20 25.38
C PRO A 273 -39.99 -21.22 26.88
#